data_57b88fe0b414ea57689ce33189704cec
#
_entry.id   57b88fe0b414ea57689ce33189704cec
#
_cell.length_a   1.000
_cell.length_b   1.000
_cell.length_c   1.000
_cell.angle_alpha   90.00
_cell.angle_beta   90.00
_cell.angle_gamma   90.00
#
_symmetry.space_group_name_H-M   'P 1'
#
loop_
_entity.id
_entity.type
_entity.pdbx_description
1 polymer ?
#
loop_
_entity_poly.entity_id
_entity_poly.type
_entity_poly.pdbx_seq_one_letter_code
_entity_poly.pdbx_strand_id
1 'polypeptide(L)'
;MKRVKYKKPRIGLYSTGLEAYWAQFPGLRERLLTYNCFIESNLAKSCDVSNFGLVDTVQKARKAGDWFTEQKVDIIFVHAATYATSATVLPVHQHCSAKVILLNLQPSPQLNYDETNTAEWLANCGACPVPEFANALHRANISYDVINGLLGLSETPVDTKSDENTSHMPEAQKAWKTINEWIQAARIKSNLQQATFGFLGNTYSGMLDLYSDFTMLQAQTGIHIEVLEMCDLQALQDYVTTSDVAEIEQITQDMFNIAEDSPSEKLAKKPSKEQLAKAYNVAATQQKLVEERGLDALAYYYHGAPGNAYEQLQSDFILGHSLLTANGISCAGEGDLKTAVAMKVCDTIGVGGSFCEIVVTDYKEGTILFGHDGPFHIDIAEGKPALRGMGVYHGKQGSGISVEAKVKTGPITLLYLTQTVEGRLKWIISEAESTDGRIMTIGNTQTPVKFSLHPDEYFDALFKEAPTHHCAMAIGHNASVFTKMAKLMGTEYKVI
;
A
#
# COMPACT_ATOMS: atom_id res chain seq x y z
N MET A 1 10.69 14.55 -14.58
CA MET A 1 9.66 14.13 -13.59
C MET A 1 10.26 13.88 -12.21
N LYS A 2 9.58 14.27 -11.12
CA LYS A 2 10.04 14.05 -9.75
C LYS A 2 9.11 13.04 -9.05
N ARG A 3 9.70 11.97 -8.49
CA ARG A 3 8.93 10.95 -7.79
C ARG A 3 8.15 11.53 -6.59
N VAL A 4 6.90 11.10 -6.42
CA VAL A 4 6.06 11.46 -5.28
C VAL A 4 6.72 11.04 -3.97
N LYS A 5 6.72 11.95 -2.99
CA LYS A 5 7.21 11.66 -1.64
C LYS A 5 6.03 11.42 -0.71
N TYR A 6 5.88 10.19 -0.26
CA TYR A 6 4.84 9.83 0.69
C TYR A 6 5.15 10.34 2.09
N LYS A 7 4.13 10.87 2.77
CA LYS A 7 4.25 11.35 4.14
C LYS A 7 4.41 10.17 5.10
N LYS A 8 5.17 10.39 6.16
CA LYS A 8 5.24 9.45 7.27
C LYS A 8 3.92 9.45 8.04
N PRO A 9 3.43 8.28 8.53
CA PRO A 9 2.28 8.23 9.40
C PRO A 9 2.62 8.79 10.78
N ARG A 10 1.63 9.32 11.48
CA ARG A 10 1.75 9.83 12.85
C ARG A 10 1.32 8.76 13.84
N ILE A 11 2.22 8.35 14.69
CA ILE A 11 2.05 7.22 15.60
C ILE A 11 2.08 7.69 17.04
N GLY A 12 1.01 7.38 17.80
CA GLY A 12 0.98 7.55 19.24
C GLY A 12 1.71 6.41 19.94
N LEU A 13 2.42 6.71 21.01
CA LEU A 13 3.04 5.74 21.90
C LEU A 13 2.83 6.13 23.36
N TYR A 14 2.45 5.17 24.18
CA TYR A 14 2.57 5.28 25.63
C TYR A 14 2.81 3.89 26.26
N SER A 15 3.41 3.91 27.44
CA SER A 15 3.57 2.70 28.27
C SER A 15 2.64 2.75 29.48
N THR A 16 2.15 1.59 29.93
CA THR A 16 1.32 1.51 31.13
C THR A 16 2.15 1.31 32.39
N GLY A 17 1.64 1.79 33.52
CA GLY A 17 2.23 1.61 34.83
C GLY A 17 1.20 1.71 35.95
N LEU A 18 1.65 1.48 37.18
CA LEU A 18 0.84 1.62 38.36
C LEU A 18 1.54 2.54 39.39
N GLU A 19 0.94 3.71 39.65
CA GLU A 19 1.52 4.75 40.51
C GLU A 19 1.96 4.21 41.89
N ALA A 20 1.19 3.28 42.45
CA ALA A 20 1.50 2.69 43.75
C ALA A 20 2.85 1.94 43.80
N TYR A 21 3.43 1.56 42.65
CA TYR A 21 4.71 0.83 42.61
C TYR A 21 5.92 1.74 42.80
N TRP A 22 5.83 3.03 42.47
CA TRP A 22 7.01 3.89 42.38
C TRP A 22 7.66 4.10 43.74
N ALA A 23 6.88 4.25 44.80
CA ALA A 23 7.39 4.36 46.19
C ALA A 23 7.91 3.03 46.76
N GLN A 24 7.39 1.89 46.27
CA GLN A 24 7.72 0.56 46.76
C GLN A 24 8.95 -0.03 46.06
N PHE A 25 9.14 0.29 44.79
CA PHE A 25 10.19 -0.29 43.95
C PHE A 25 11.03 0.84 43.29
N PRO A 26 11.98 1.45 44.01
CA PRO A 26 12.87 2.47 43.48
C PRO A 26 13.61 1.96 42.22
N GLY A 27 13.66 2.78 41.15
CA GLY A 27 14.29 2.45 39.86
C GLY A 27 13.40 1.71 38.87
N LEU A 28 12.27 1.13 39.29
CA LEU A 28 11.36 0.43 38.37
C LEU A 28 10.78 1.39 37.33
N ARG A 29 10.31 2.57 37.74
CA ARG A 29 9.73 3.58 36.81
C ARG A 29 10.71 4.01 35.75
N GLU A 30 11.93 4.30 36.14
CA GLU A 30 13.03 4.70 35.25
C GLU A 30 13.35 3.60 34.23
N ARG A 31 13.39 2.34 34.69
CA ARG A 31 13.60 1.18 33.84
C ARG A 31 12.48 1.05 32.77
N LEU A 32 11.21 1.15 33.16
CA LEU A 32 10.09 1.08 32.21
C LEU A 32 10.10 2.22 31.22
N LEU A 33 10.52 3.42 31.61
CA LEU A 33 10.73 4.56 30.71
C LEU A 33 11.86 4.30 29.71
N THR A 34 12.92 3.59 30.10
CA THR A 34 13.99 3.21 29.18
C THR A 34 13.46 2.27 28.09
N TYR A 35 12.58 1.33 28.42
CA TYR A 35 11.92 0.47 27.45
C TYR A 35 11.00 1.28 26.51
N ASN A 36 10.27 2.26 27.05
CA ASN A 36 9.46 3.16 26.25
C ASN A 36 10.30 3.96 25.25
N CYS A 37 11.42 4.54 25.67
CA CYS A 37 12.37 5.25 24.80
C CYS A 37 13.00 4.32 23.73
N PHE A 38 13.27 3.06 24.07
CA PHE A 38 13.73 2.09 23.09
C PHE A 38 12.69 1.85 21.97
N ILE A 39 11.43 1.68 22.35
CA ILE A 39 10.33 1.54 21.37
C ILE A 39 10.25 2.81 20.50
N GLU A 40 10.20 3.99 21.12
CA GLU A 40 10.16 5.27 20.40
C GLU A 40 11.28 5.39 19.38
N SER A 41 12.52 5.10 19.79
CA SER A 41 13.71 5.21 18.93
C SER A 41 13.62 4.29 17.70
N ASN A 42 13.03 3.10 17.86
CA ASN A 42 12.82 2.18 16.75
C ASN A 42 11.68 2.63 15.82
N LEU A 43 10.57 3.11 16.37
CA LEU A 43 9.44 3.65 15.59
C LEU A 43 9.85 4.89 14.78
N ALA A 44 10.64 5.80 15.36
CA ALA A 44 11.07 7.04 14.73
C ALA A 44 11.87 6.86 13.43
N LYS A 45 12.40 5.65 13.19
CA LYS A 45 13.08 5.31 11.93
C LYS A 45 12.13 5.37 10.72
N SER A 46 10.83 5.06 10.92
CA SER A 46 9.85 4.90 9.85
C SER A 46 8.59 5.75 9.95
N CYS A 47 8.34 6.40 11.09
CA CYS A 47 7.14 7.20 11.33
C CYS A 47 7.43 8.43 12.20
N ASP A 48 6.45 9.34 12.29
CA ASP A 48 6.48 10.48 13.21
C ASP A 48 5.83 10.03 14.52
N VAL A 49 6.60 10.01 15.62
CA VAL A 49 6.16 9.46 16.89
C VAL A 49 5.73 10.58 17.83
N SER A 50 4.52 10.45 18.39
CA SER A 50 4.03 11.23 19.53
C SER A 50 4.05 10.33 20.76
N ASN A 51 5.11 10.47 21.59
CA ASN A 51 5.29 9.64 22.77
C ASN A 51 4.84 10.38 24.04
N PHE A 52 3.79 9.90 24.71
CA PHE A 52 3.29 10.46 25.97
C PHE A 52 4.08 9.97 27.20
N GLY A 53 4.89 8.93 27.04
CA GLY A 53 5.63 8.31 28.14
C GLY A 53 4.79 7.33 28.95
N LEU A 54 4.81 7.44 30.28
CA LEU A 54 4.16 6.50 31.17
C LEU A 54 2.78 7.00 31.65
N VAL A 55 1.75 6.18 31.46
CA VAL A 55 0.38 6.42 31.92
C VAL A 55 0.11 5.47 33.10
N ASP A 56 0.03 6.02 34.31
CA ASP A 56 -0.07 5.29 35.57
C ASP A 56 -1.24 5.74 36.46
N THR A 57 -1.99 6.78 36.01
CA THR A 57 -3.21 7.27 36.66
C THR A 57 -4.33 7.56 35.67
N VAL A 58 -5.57 7.58 36.14
CA VAL A 58 -6.75 7.95 35.31
C VAL A 58 -6.65 9.37 34.77
N GLN A 59 -6.10 10.32 35.54
CA GLN A 59 -5.92 11.70 35.09
C GLN A 59 -4.92 11.78 33.92
N LYS A 60 -3.80 11.05 34.00
CA LYS A 60 -2.84 10.96 32.90
C LYS A 60 -3.45 10.30 31.67
N ALA A 61 -4.27 9.24 31.86
CA ALA A 61 -4.95 8.57 30.77
C ALA A 61 -5.86 9.52 29.97
N ARG A 62 -6.67 10.34 30.65
CA ARG A 62 -7.49 11.37 29.99
C ARG A 62 -6.66 12.38 29.23
N LYS A 63 -5.61 12.94 29.87
CA LYS A 63 -4.69 13.89 29.22
C LYS A 63 -3.99 13.30 28.01
N ALA A 64 -3.59 12.01 28.08
CA ALA A 64 -2.98 11.33 26.96
C ALA A 64 -3.95 11.20 25.77
N GLY A 65 -5.22 10.86 26.02
CA GLY A 65 -6.24 10.77 24.98
C GLY A 65 -6.50 12.11 24.29
N ASP A 66 -6.66 13.19 25.07
CA ASP A 66 -6.83 14.54 24.54
C ASP A 66 -5.61 14.94 23.69
N TRP A 67 -4.41 14.73 24.22
CA TRP A 67 -3.18 15.05 23.52
C TRP A 67 -2.98 14.27 22.23
N PHE A 68 -3.23 12.95 22.20
CA PHE A 68 -3.17 12.16 20.96
C PHE A 68 -4.17 12.64 19.91
N THR A 69 -5.34 13.10 20.33
CA THR A 69 -6.33 13.70 19.43
C THR A 69 -5.81 15.01 18.82
N GLU A 70 -5.17 15.89 19.62
CA GLU A 70 -4.52 17.09 19.13
C GLU A 70 -3.37 16.79 18.16
N GLN A 71 -2.57 15.75 18.45
CA GLN A 71 -1.50 15.28 17.56
C GLN A 71 -2.03 14.61 16.28
N LYS A 72 -3.33 14.30 16.21
CA LYS A 72 -3.98 13.63 15.06
C LYS A 72 -3.25 12.33 14.67
N VAL A 73 -2.98 11.48 15.66
CA VAL A 73 -2.27 10.22 15.42
C VAL A 73 -3.15 9.23 14.63
N ASP A 74 -2.54 8.44 13.76
CA ASP A 74 -3.21 7.47 12.90
C ASP A 74 -3.53 6.16 13.67
N ILE A 75 -2.57 5.72 14.50
CA ILE A 75 -2.69 4.57 15.41
C ILE A 75 -1.98 4.88 16.73
N ILE A 76 -2.33 4.15 17.81
CA ILE A 76 -1.65 4.24 19.10
C ILE A 76 -1.12 2.87 19.47
N PHE A 77 0.20 2.78 19.71
CA PHE A 77 0.83 1.65 20.36
C PHE A 77 0.79 1.81 21.87
N VAL A 78 0.23 0.82 22.55
CA VAL A 78 0.13 0.75 24.01
C VAL A 78 1.09 -0.31 24.51
N HIS A 79 2.23 0.09 25.05
CA HIS A 79 3.17 -0.85 25.62
C HIS A 79 2.72 -1.25 27.04
N ALA A 80 2.33 -2.51 27.20
CA ALA A 80 2.08 -3.11 28.51
C ALA A 80 3.42 -3.35 29.21
N ALA A 81 3.96 -2.32 29.88
CA ALA A 81 5.32 -2.36 30.43
C ALA A 81 5.41 -3.11 31.76
N THR A 82 4.35 -3.10 32.56
CA THR A 82 4.19 -3.80 33.85
C THR A 82 2.71 -3.98 34.09
N TYR A 83 2.33 -4.65 35.20
CA TYR A 83 0.94 -4.67 35.65
C TYR A 83 0.40 -3.23 35.81
N ALA A 84 -0.77 -3.01 35.29
CA ALA A 84 -1.55 -1.78 35.43
C ALA A 84 -3.05 -2.13 35.32
N THR A 85 -3.91 -1.30 35.88
CA THR A 85 -5.35 -1.48 35.74
C THR A 85 -5.86 -0.93 34.42
N SER A 86 -6.92 -1.51 33.86
CA SER A 86 -7.57 -1.02 32.64
C SER A 86 -8.12 0.42 32.77
N ALA A 87 -8.28 0.91 33.98
CA ALA A 87 -8.64 2.30 34.27
C ALA A 87 -7.58 3.32 33.78
N THR A 88 -6.35 2.89 33.52
CA THR A 88 -5.29 3.71 32.91
C THR A 88 -5.23 3.59 31.38
N VAL A 89 -5.97 2.67 30.77
CA VAL A 89 -5.99 2.44 29.33
C VAL A 89 -7.29 2.95 28.70
N LEU A 90 -8.44 2.51 29.24
CA LEU A 90 -9.75 2.83 28.66
C LEU A 90 -9.98 4.34 28.42
N PRO A 91 -9.68 5.25 29.38
CA PRO A 91 -9.92 6.68 29.15
C PRO A 91 -9.10 7.29 28.02
N VAL A 92 -7.90 6.77 27.71
CA VAL A 92 -7.11 7.23 26.56
C VAL A 92 -7.92 7.06 25.27
N HIS A 93 -8.55 5.90 25.12
CA HIS A 93 -9.26 5.51 23.89
C HIS A 93 -10.74 5.90 23.88
N GLN A 94 -11.26 6.43 24.98
CA GLN A 94 -12.54 7.16 25.02
C GLN A 94 -12.37 8.60 24.51
N HIS A 95 -11.18 9.19 24.66
CA HIS A 95 -10.85 10.55 24.23
C HIS A 95 -10.17 10.62 22.85
N CYS A 96 -9.59 9.51 22.37
CA CYS A 96 -8.95 9.41 21.06
C CYS A 96 -9.45 8.19 20.30
N SER A 97 -9.98 8.38 19.09
CA SER A 97 -10.55 7.33 18.24
C SER A 97 -9.51 6.59 17.36
N ALA A 98 -8.22 6.90 17.49
CA ALA A 98 -7.17 6.21 16.75
C ALA A 98 -7.15 4.71 17.09
N LYS A 99 -6.83 3.87 16.10
CA LYS A 99 -6.75 2.41 16.27
C LYS A 99 -5.76 2.03 17.37
N VAL A 100 -6.17 1.13 18.26
CA VAL A 100 -5.39 0.64 19.40
C VAL A 100 -4.63 -0.62 19.04
N ILE A 101 -3.32 -0.64 19.29
CA ILE A 101 -2.46 -1.82 19.16
C ILE A 101 -1.77 -2.05 20.51
N LEU A 102 -2.15 -3.10 21.21
CA LEU A 102 -1.52 -3.49 22.46
C LEU A 102 -0.19 -4.19 22.18
N LEU A 103 0.90 -3.68 22.76
CA LEU A 103 2.22 -4.29 22.68
C LEU A 103 2.51 -5.10 23.96
N ASN A 104 2.38 -6.41 23.87
CA ASN A 104 2.80 -7.36 24.88
C ASN A 104 4.22 -7.85 24.55
N LEU A 105 5.20 -6.98 24.83
CA LEU A 105 6.60 -7.20 24.48
C LEU A 105 7.41 -7.36 25.78
N GLN A 106 7.77 -8.60 26.08
CA GLN A 106 8.59 -8.90 27.26
C GLN A 106 10.04 -8.44 27.01
N PRO A 107 10.70 -7.77 27.99
CA PRO A 107 12.08 -7.32 27.82
C PRO A 107 13.09 -8.46 27.83
N SER A 108 12.89 -9.48 28.68
CA SER A 108 13.80 -10.63 28.87
C SER A 108 13.19 -11.90 28.29
N PRO A 109 13.97 -12.83 27.75
CA PRO A 109 13.46 -14.09 27.18
C PRO A 109 12.99 -15.08 28.27
N GLN A 110 13.53 -14.94 29.47
CA GLN A 110 13.19 -15.73 30.65
C GLN A 110 13.53 -14.97 31.94
N LEU A 111 12.95 -15.39 33.05
CA LEU A 111 13.36 -14.93 34.37
C LEU A 111 14.48 -15.82 34.92
N ASN A 112 15.44 -15.23 35.63
CA ASN A 112 16.39 -15.95 36.43
C ASN A 112 15.73 -16.31 37.77
N TYR A 113 15.22 -17.52 37.89
CA TYR A 113 14.43 -17.97 39.03
C TYR A 113 15.17 -17.90 40.37
N ASP A 114 16.50 -18.02 40.35
CA ASP A 114 17.33 -18.00 41.57
C ASP A 114 17.61 -16.58 42.06
N GLU A 115 17.55 -15.59 41.19
CA GLU A 115 17.94 -14.20 41.47
C GLU A 115 16.81 -13.17 41.33
N THR A 116 15.68 -13.55 40.69
CA THR A 116 14.57 -12.64 40.44
C THR A 116 13.90 -12.24 41.76
N ASN A 117 13.89 -10.95 42.06
CA ASN A 117 13.11 -10.33 43.11
C ASN A 117 11.79 -9.75 42.58
N THR A 118 10.96 -9.19 43.48
CA THR A 118 9.65 -8.63 43.11
C THR A 118 9.76 -7.50 42.08
N ALA A 119 10.76 -6.62 42.17
CA ALA A 119 10.96 -5.52 41.24
C ALA A 119 11.33 -6.04 39.84
N GLU A 120 12.21 -7.05 39.77
CA GLU A 120 12.58 -7.72 38.52
C GLU A 120 11.37 -8.43 37.88
N TRP A 121 10.58 -9.15 38.71
CA TRP A 121 9.34 -9.77 38.27
C TRP A 121 8.36 -8.74 37.67
N LEU A 122 8.17 -7.59 38.34
CA LEU A 122 7.31 -6.51 37.87
C LEU A 122 7.81 -5.88 36.55
N ALA A 123 9.10 -5.75 36.37
CA ALA A 123 9.68 -5.23 35.12
C ALA A 123 9.45 -6.17 33.92
N ASN A 124 9.12 -7.45 34.17
CA ASN A 124 8.77 -8.44 33.14
C ASN A 124 7.26 -8.79 33.13
N CYS A 125 6.43 -8.10 33.95
CA CYS A 125 5.02 -8.42 34.11
C CYS A 125 4.08 -7.74 33.14
N GLY A 126 4.52 -7.53 31.88
CA GLY A 126 3.73 -6.88 30.84
C GLY A 126 2.55 -7.71 30.32
N ALA A 127 2.68 -9.03 30.31
CA ALA A 127 1.60 -9.91 29.84
C ALA A 127 0.39 -9.96 30.80
N CYS A 128 0.61 -9.71 32.08
CA CYS A 128 -0.41 -9.83 33.12
C CYS A 128 -1.66 -8.95 32.89
N PRO A 129 -1.55 -7.64 32.57
CA PRO A 129 -2.70 -6.76 32.38
C PRO A 129 -3.35 -6.87 31.01
N VAL A 130 -2.74 -7.49 30.01
CA VAL A 130 -3.24 -7.51 28.62
C VAL A 130 -4.64 -8.12 28.51
N PRO A 131 -4.99 -9.24 29.16
CA PRO A 131 -6.35 -9.76 29.16
C PRO A 131 -7.38 -8.77 29.74
N GLU A 132 -7.01 -8.02 30.77
CA GLU A 132 -7.85 -6.98 31.40
C GLU A 132 -8.05 -5.80 30.43
N PHE A 133 -6.98 -5.32 29.78
CA PHE A 133 -7.05 -4.26 28.77
C PHE A 133 -7.93 -4.66 27.60
N ALA A 134 -7.71 -5.85 27.05
CA ALA A 134 -8.47 -6.42 25.95
C ALA A 134 -9.97 -6.53 26.30
N ASN A 135 -10.30 -7.02 27.50
CA ASN A 135 -11.67 -7.14 27.96
C ASN A 135 -12.37 -5.76 28.10
N ALA A 136 -11.67 -4.79 28.70
CA ALA A 136 -12.21 -3.44 28.89
C ALA A 136 -12.47 -2.74 27.54
N LEU A 137 -11.51 -2.81 26.60
CA LEU A 137 -11.66 -2.24 25.24
C LEU A 137 -12.78 -2.92 24.47
N HIS A 138 -12.83 -4.27 24.50
CA HIS A 138 -13.89 -5.04 23.82
C HIS A 138 -15.29 -4.66 24.32
N ARG A 139 -15.48 -4.60 25.64
CA ARG A 139 -16.76 -4.23 26.25
C ARG A 139 -17.16 -2.78 26.01
N ALA A 140 -16.18 -1.90 25.76
CA ALA A 140 -16.40 -0.50 25.37
C ALA A 140 -16.60 -0.34 23.85
N ASN A 141 -16.65 -1.44 23.07
CA ASN A 141 -16.74 -1.43 21.60
C ASN A 141 -15.59 -0.66 20.93
N ILE A 142 -14.40 -0.70 21.52
CA ILE A 142 -13.17 -0.11 20.98
C ILE A 142 -12.37 -1.22 20.29
N SER A 143 -12.17 -1.07 18.99
CA SER A 143 -11.42 -2.04 18.19
C SER A 143 -9.93 -2.00 18.54
N TYR A 144 -9.33 -3.14 18.83
CA TYR A 144 -7.91 -3.29 19.11
C TYR A 144 -7.32 -4.51 18.43
N ASP A 145 -5.99 -4.54 18.33
CA ASP A 145 -5.19 -5.71 17.99
C ASP A 145 -4.07 -5.87 19.03
N VAL A 146 -3.44 -7.06 19.10
CA VAL A 146 -2.37 -7.36 20.06
C VAL A 146 -1.14 -7.88 19.31
N ILE A 147 0.04 -7.38 19.70
CA ILE A 147 1.32 -7.91 19.23
C ILE A 147 2.03 -8.53 20.42
N ASN A 148 2.35 -9.81 20.32
CA ASN A 148 3.03 -10.57 21.35
C ASN A 148 4.47 -10.88 20.91
N GLY A 149 5.40 -10.88 21.85
CA GLY A 149 6.77 -11.27 21.59
C GLY A 149 7.77 -10.69 22.59
N LEU A 150 8.99 -10.50 22.11
CA LEU A 150 10.06 -9.86 22.86
C LEU A 150 10.29 -8.42 22.40
N LEU A 151 10.72 -7.57 23.33
CA LEU A 151 11.08 -6.19 23.05
C LEU A 151 12.28 -6.08 22.09
N GLY A 152 13.18 -7.08 22.13
CA GLY A 152 14.31 -7.17 21.20
C GLY A 152 15.44 -6.21 21.55
N LEU A 153 15.73 -6.06 22.83
CA LEU A 153 16.85 -5.23 23.30
C LEU A 153 18.16 -5.73 22.72
N SER A 154 18.97 -4.83 22.19
CA SER A 154 20.33 -5.13 21.66
C SER A 154 21.42 -4.95 22.73
N GLU A 155 21.12 -4.09 23.71
CA GLU A 155 21.98 -3.82 24.85
C GLU A 155 21.10 -3.73 26.09
N THR A 156 21.64 -4.06 27.25
CA THR A 156 20.97 -3.90 28.52
C THR A 156 20.86 -2.42 28.85
N PRO A 157 19.66 -1.80 28.83
CA PRO A 157 19.51 -0.38 29.13
C PRO A 157 19.66 -0.07 30.62
N VAL A 158 19.57 -1.10 31.47
CA VAL A 158 19.73 -1.03 32.93
C VAL A 158 20.45 -2.30 33.36
N ASP A 159 21.25 -2.22 34.42
CA ASP A 159 21.88 -3.39 35.01
C ASP A 159 20.81 -4.30 35.61
N THR A 160 20.46 -5.36 34.93
CA THR A 160 19.48 -6.36 35.33
C THR A 160 20.11 -7.74 35.25
N LYS A 161 19.57 -8.65 36.07
CA LYS A 161 20.11 -10.00 36.17
C LYS A 161 19.67 -10.96 35.05
N SER A 162 18.75 -10.53 34.20
CA SER A 162 18.13 -11.34 33.17
C SER A 162 18.14 -10.73 31.79
N ASP A 163 18.75 -9.56 31.62
CA ASP A 163 18.82 -8.90 30.30
C ASP A 163 19.96 -9.47 29.46
N GLU A 164 19.60 -9.92 28.31
CA GLU A 164 20.53 -10.35 27.26
C GLU A 164 20.10 -9.74 25.91
N ASN A 165 21.01 -9.78 24.94
CA ASN A 165 20.67 -9.35 23.59
C ASN A 165 19.63 -10.30 22.97
N THR A 166 18.40 -9.84 22.83
CA THR A 166 17.26 -10.58 22.28
C THR A 166 16.87 -10.11 20.87
N SER A 167 17.57 -9.12 20.31
CA SER A 167 17.23 -8.52 19.00
C SER A 167 17.24 -9.51 17.83
N HIS A 168 18.01 -10.58 17.95
CA HIS A 168 18.13 -11.66 16.94
C HIS A 168 17.11 -12.78 17.13
N MET A 169 16.36 -12.80 18.23
CA MET A 169 15.40 -13.87 18.53
C MET A 169 14.16 -13.77 17.61
N PRO A 170 13.62 -14.92 17.15
CA PRO A 170 12.48 -14.94 16.25
C PRO A 170 11.25 -14.19 16.77
N GLU A 171 11.00 -14.23 18.10
CA GLU A 171 9.89 -13.57 18.75
C GLU A 171 10.01 -12.04 18.68
N ALA A 172 11.22 -11.51 18.81
CA ALA A 172 11.49 -10.08 18.63
C ALA A 172 11.35 -9.67 17.17
N GLN A 173 11.96 -10.41 16.26
CA GLN A 173 11.91 -10.14 14.82
C GLN A 173 10.46 -10.17 14.30
N LYS A 174 9.66 -11.15 14.72
CA LYS A 174 8.24 -11.26 14.37
C LYS A 174 7.42 -10.09 14.92
N ALA A 175 7.66 -9.71 16.18
CA ALA A 175 6.96 -8.58 16.79
C ALA A 175 7.25 -7.27 16.04
N TRP A 176 8.51 -6.96 15.78
CA TRP A 176 8.91 -5.75 15.05
C TRP A 176 8.48 -5.76 13.57
N LYS A 177 8.47 -6.92 12.92
CA LYS A 177 7.87 -7.07 11.59
C LYS A 177 6.39 -6.68 11.64
N THR A 178 5.63 -7.20 12.61
CA THR A 178 4.20 -6.91 12.76
C THR A 178 3.94 -5.43 13.08
N ILE A 179 4.78 -4.80 13.92
CA ILE A 179 4.74 -3.36 14.19
C ILE A 179 4.93 -2.56 12.89
N ASN A 180 5.96 -2.92 12.10
CA ASN A 180 6.23 -2.25 10.83
C ASN A 180 5.08 -2.41 9.83
N GLU A 181 4.41 -3.56 9.77
CA GLU A 181 3.23 -3.79 8.93
C GLU A 181 2.07 -2.86 9.33
N TRP A 182 1.84 -2.61 10.61
CA TRP A 182 0.85 -1.62 11.07
C TRP A 182 1.25 -0.19 10.70
N ILE A 183 2.53 0.16 10.79
CA ILE A 183 3.05 1.47 10.35
C ILE A 183 2.82 1.66 8.85
N GLN A 184 3.08 0.63 8.02
CA GLN A 184 2.81 0.68 6.58
C GLN A 184 1.30 0.81 6.30
N ALA A 185 0.45 0.09 7.02
CA ALA A 185 -0.99 0.22 6.91
C ALA A 185 -1.48 1.64 7.25
N ALA A 186 -0.95 2.23 8.32
CA ALA A 186 -1.23 3.62 8.69
C ALA A 186 -0.72 4.61 7.63
N ARG A 187 0.47 4.36 7.05
CA ARG A 187 1.02 5.17 5.95
C ARG A 187 0.11 5.16 4.72
N ILE A 188 -0.42 3.99 4.34
CA ILE A 188 -1.37 3.89 3.24
C ILE A 188 -2.60 4.75 3.52
N LYS A 189 -3.27 4.53 4.65
CA LYS A 189 -4.48 5.26 5.02
C LYS A 189 -4.27 6.77 5.03
N SER A 190 -3.23 7.26 5.70
CA SER A 190 -2.97 8.69 5.83
C SER A 190 -2.61 9.36 4.50
N ASN A 191 -1.94 8.65 3.57
CA ASN A 191 -1.64 9.19 2.25
C ASN A 191 -2.87 9.16 1.32
N LEU A 192 -3.71 8.11 1.36
CA LEU A 192 -4.97 8.10 0.61
C LEU A 192 -5.88 9.26 1.02
N GLN A 193 -6.02 9.55 2.31
CA GLN A 193 -6.85 10.65 2.83
C GLN A 193 -6.42 12.05 2.36
N GLN A 194 -5.29 12.18 1.72
CA GLN A 194 -4.78 13.46 1.21
C GLN A 194 -4.59 13.43 -0.31
N ALA A 195 -4.89 12.30 -0.96
CA ALA A 195 -4.64 12.11 -2.38
C ALA A 195 -5.78 12.66 -3.25
N THR A 196 -5.41 13.27 -4.37
CA THR A 196 -6.34 13.71 -5.41
C THR A 196 -6.24 12.78 -6.61
N PHE A 197 -7.35 12.18 -7.00
CA PHE A 197 -7.48 11.26 -8.12
C PHE A 197 -8.17 11.96 -9.29
N GLY A 198 -7.51 12.08 -10.42
CA GLY A 198 -8.14 12.53 -11.65
C GLY A 198 -8.99 11.41 -12.26
N PHE A 199 -10.20 11.76 -12.71
CA PHE A 199 -11.03 10.89 -13.53
C PHE A 199 -11.19 11.56 -14.89
N LEU A 200 -10.38 11.13 -15.88
CA LEU A 200 -10.29 11.75 -17.21
C LEU A 200 -11.19 11.04 -18.22
N GLY A 201 -12.22 11.73 -18.67
CA GLY A 201 -13.17 11.22 -19.63
C GLY A 201 -14.27 10.36 -19.00
N ASN A 202 -14.32 9.08 -19.31
CA ASN A 202 -15.40 8.18 -18.93
C ASN A 202 -14.89 6.84 -18.34
N THR A 203 -15.81 5.99 -17.90
CA THR A 203 -15.57 4.55 -17.70
C THR A 203 -15.89 3.81 -19.01
N TYR A 204 -15.21 2.70 -19.29
CA TYR A 204 -15.49 1.86 -20.44
C TYR A 204 -16.95 1.40 -20.43
N SER A 205 -17.68 1.77 -21.48
CA SER A 205 -19.12 1.49 -21.58
C SER A 205 -19.37 -0.03 -21.72
N GLY A 206 -20.13 -0.57 -20.78
CA GLY A 206 -20.48 -1.99 -20.77
C GLY A 206 -19.65 -2.83 -19.80
N MET A 207 -18.53 -2.33 -19.29
CA MET A 207 -17.79 -2.99 -18.20
C MET A 207 -18.40 -2.59 -16.84
N LEU A 208 -19.46 -3.27 -16.44
CA LEU A 208 -20.32 -2.86 -15.32
C LEU A 208 -19.59 -2.95 -13.96
N ASP A 209 -18.61 -3.81 -13.85
CA ASP A 209 -17.79 -3.96 -12.64
C ASP A 209 -16.85 -2.77 -12.40
N LEU A 210 -16.56 -1.96 -13.43
CA LEU A 210 -15.74 -0.74 -13.29
C LEU A 210 -16.54 0.46 -12.81
N TYR A 211 -17.87 0.45 -12.98
CA TYR A 211 -18.70 1.58 -12.58
C TYR A 211 -18.56 1.81 -11.08
N SER A 212 -18.27 3.04 -10.71
CA SER A 212 -17.93 3.41 -9.33
C SER A 212 -18.83 4.53 -8.82
N ASP A 213 -19.31 4.40 -7.60
CA ASP A 213 -19.89 5.51 -6.87
C ASP A 213 -18.77 6.39 -6.31
N PHE A 214 -18.58 7.58 -6.89
CA PHE A 214 -17.52 8.51 -6.49
C PHE A 214 -17.65 8.98 -5.05
N THR A 215 -18.88 9.21 -4.61
CA THR A 215 -19.15 9.63 -3.23
C THR A 215 -18.77 8.54 -2.24
N MET A 216 -19.14 7.29 -2.54
CA MET A 216 -18.81 6.14 -1.72
C MET A 216 -17.28 5.88 -1.68
N LEU A 217 -16.59 5.98 -2.82
CA LEU A 217 -15.13 5.86 -2.86
C LEU A 217 -14.46 6.92 -1.98
N GLN A 218 -14.85 8.19 -2.12
CA GLN A 218 -14.33 9.27 -1.30
C GLN A 218 -14.63 9.06 0.18
N ALA A 219 -15.85 8.66 0.53
CA ALA A 219 -16.26 8.45 1.92
C ALA A 219 -15.49 7.32 2.61
N GLN A 220 -15.18 6.22 1.90
CA GLN A 220 -14.53 5.04 2.49
C GLN A 220 -13.00 5.05 2.39
N THR A 221 -12.42 5.76 1.43
CA THR A 221 -10.95 5.86 1.26
C THR A 221 -10.36 7.17 1.74
N GLY A 222 -11.17 8.23 1.74
CA GLY A 222 -10.73 9.60 2.04
C GLY A 222 -10.07 10.33 0.86
N ILE A 223 -9.96 9.71 -0.32
CA ILE A 223 -9.45 10.37 -1.52
C ILE A 223 -10.37 11.51 -1.95
N HIS A 224 -9.83 12.48 -2.71
CA HIS A 224 -10.63 13.42 -3.49
C HIS A 224 -10.65 12.98 -4.96
N ILE A 225 -11.79 13.03 -5.62
CA ILE A 225 -11.93 12.71 -7.05
C ILE A 225 -12.24 14.01 -7.81
N GLU A 226 -11.35 14.35 -8.73
CA GLU A 226 -11.53 15.46 -9.67
C GLU A 226 -11.92 14.91 -11.05
N VAL A 227 -13.09 15.30 -11.57
CA VAL A 227 -13.56 14.91 -12.89
C VAL A 227 -12.93 15.86 -13.91
N LEU A 228 -12.25 15.29 -14.91
CA LEU A 228 -11.51 15.99 -15.94
C LEU A 228 -12.05 15.63 -17.33
N GLU A 229 -12.06 16.59 -18.22
CA GLU A 229 -12.48 16.41 -19.60
C GLU A 229 -11.26 16.25 -20.53
N MET A 230 -11.43 15.52 -21.62
CA MET A 230 -10.38 15.36 -22.64
C MET A 230 -9.93 16.69 -23.24
N CYS A 231 -10.80 17.69 -23.30
CA CYS A 231 -10.43 19.04 -23.75
C CYS A 231 -9.50 19.77 -22.78
N ASP A 232 -9.55 19.48 -21.47
CA ASP A 232 -8.58 20.03 -20.50
C ASP A 232 -7.17 19.54 -20.83
N LEU A 233 -7.02 18.25 -21.11
CA LEU A 233 -5.72 17.70 -21.53
C LEU A 233 -5.28 18.26 -22.90
N GLN A 234 -6.21 18.32 -23.87
CA GLN A 234 -5.87 18.83 -25.21
C GLN A 234 -5.39 20.29 -25.16
N ALA A 235 -6.02 21.14 -24.35
CA ALA A 235 -5.62 22.53 -24.20
C ALA A 235 -4.18 22.71 -23.69
N LEU A 236 -3.67 21.74 -22.94
CA LEU A 236 -2.30 21.76 -22.42
C LEU A 236 -1.25 21.42 -23.49
N GLN A 237 -1.62 20.82 -24.63
CA GLN A 237 -0.68 20.52 -25.69
C GLN A 237 0.00 21.79 -26.25
N ASP A 238 -0.71 22.91 -26.30
CA ASP A 238 -0.19 24.19 -26.78
C ASP A 238 0.89 24.79 -25.84
N TYR A 239 0.98 24.31 -24.62
CA TYR A 239 1.95 24.72 -23.61
C TYR A 239 3.15 23.75 -23.48
N VAL A 240 3.15 22.66 -24.25
CA VAL A 240 4.27 21.71 -24.29
C VAL A 240 5.41 22.32 -25.10
N THR A 241 6.57 22.45 -24.48
CA THR A 241 7.77 23.00 -25.15
C THR A 241 8.62 21.90 -25.78
N THR A 242 9.50 22.26 -26.68
CA THR A 242 10.50 21.31 -27.22
C THR A 242 11.42 20.75 -26.15
N SER A 243 11.67 21.51 -25.06
CA SER A 243 12.45 21.03 -23.91
C SER A 243 11.71 19.95 -23.12
N ASP A 244 10.38 20.10 -22.94
CA ASP A 244 9.56 19.09 -22.24
C ASP A 244 9.58 17.76 -23.02
N VAL A 245 9.43 17.83 -24.35
CA VAL A 245 9.48 16.65 -25.21
C VAL A 245 10.86 15.98 -25.17
N ALA A 246 11.94 16.77 -25.23
CA ALA A 246 13.30 16.24 -25.18
C ALA A 246 13.61 15.57 -23.83
N GLU A 247 13.08 16.09 -22.71
CA GLU A 247 13.20 15.45 -21.41
C GLU A 247 12.50 14.07 -21.40
N ILE A 248 11.27 13.99 -21.92
CA ILE A 248 10.53 12.72 -22.02
C ILE A 248 11.27 11.73 -22.93
N GLU A 249 11.79 12.18 -24.07
CA GLU A 249 12.57 11.34 -24.99
C GLU A 249 13.80 10.74 -24.28
N GLN A 250 14.56 11.58 -23.55
CA GLN A 250 15.75 11.12 -22.83
C GLN A 250 15.39 10.09 -21.75
N ILE A 251 14.36 10.37 -20.94
CA ILE A 251 13.87 9.44 -19.90
C ILE A 251 13.43 8.12 -20.54
N THR A 252 12.74 8.18 -21.67
CA THR A 252 12.27 7.00 -22.40
C THR A 252 13.44 6.15 -22.90
N GLN A 253 14.46 6.77 -23.50
CA GLN A 253 15.68 6.08 -23.96
C GLN A 253 16.41 5.40 -22.79
N ASP A 254 16.43 6.02 -21.60
CA ASP A 254 17.05 5.46 -20.41
C ASP A 254 16.26 4.27 -19.83
N MET A 255 14.93 4.33 -19.89
CA MET A 255 14.04 3.37 -19.20
C MET A 255 13.52 2.24 -20.11
N PHE A 256 13.49 2.41 -21.43
CA PHE A 256 12.90 1.45 -22.37
C PHE A 256 13.87 1.02 -23.47
N ASN A 257 13.69 -0.21 -23.95
CA ASN A 257 14.19 -0.66 -25.24
C ASN A 257 13.12 -0.38 -26.32
N ILE A 258 13.53 -0.36 -27.59
CA ILE A 258 12.59 -0.40 -28.70
C ILE A 258 12.47 -1.83 -29.19
N ALA A 259 11.25 -2.37 -29.22
CA ALA A 259 11.00 -3.73 -29.68
C ALA A 259 11.28 -3.87 -31.19
N GLU A 260 11.91 -4.97 -31.57
CA GLU A 260 12.11 -5.32 -32.98
C GLU A 260 10.90 -6.09 -33.52
N ASP A 261 10.69 -6.03 -34.85
CA ASP A 261 9.61 -6.75 -35.51
C ASP A 261 9.72 -8.26 -35.30
N SER A 262 8.59 -8.91 -34.99
CA SER A 262 8.49 -10.37 -34.92
C SER A 262 7.84 -10.91 -36.19
N PRO A 263 8.38 -12.00 -36.78
CA PRO A 263 7.77 -12.62 -37.97
C PRO A 263 6.35 -13.14 -37.74
N SER A 264 6.03 -13.51 -36.49
CA SER A 264 4.71 -14.03 -36.10
C SER A 264 3.69 -12.94 -35.83
N GLU A 265 4.12 -11.70 -35.52
CA GLU A 265 3.24 -10.58 -35.19
C GLU A 265 3.09 -9.62 -36.40
N LYS A 266 1.83 -9.40 -36.82
CA LYS A 266 1.54 -8.60 -37.98
C LYS A 266 0.99 -7.22 -37.67
N LEU A 267 0.44 -7.01 -36.48
CA LEU A 267 -0.22 -5.77 -36.09
C LEU A 267 0.69 -4.90 -35.22
N ALA A 268 1.19 -5.48 -34.11
CA ALA A 268 2.06 -4.77 -33.17
C ALA A 268 3.51 -4.76 -33.66
N LYS A 269 3.87 -3.74 -34.42
CA LYS A 269 5.18 -3.57 -35.09
C LYS A 269 6.15 -2.73 -34.25
N LYS A 270 7.41 -2.71 -34.67
CA LYS A 270 8.38 -1.72 -34.21
C LYS A 270 7.80 -0.32 -34.36
N PRO A 271 7.79 0.51 -33.30
CA PRO A 271 7.21 1.84 -33.37
C PRO A 271 8.01 2.72 -34.36
N SER A 272 7.31 3.47 -35.21
CA SER A 272 7.91 4.47 -36.09
C SER A 272 8.41 5.67 -35.28
N LYS A 273 9.33 6.46 -35.90
CA LYS A 273 9.78 7.72 -35.30
C LYS A 273 8.62 8.70 -35.05
N GLU A 274 7.62 8.69 -35.92
CA GLU A 274 6.44 9.54 -35.80
C GLU A 274 5.56 9.12 -34.61
N GLN A 275 5.33 7.82 -34.42
CA GLN A 275 4.61 7.30 -33.27
C GLN A 275 5.32 7.65 -31.95
N LEU A 276 6.65 7.48 -31.87
CA LEU A 276 7.44 7.85 -30.71
C LEU A 276 7.35 9.37 -30.44
N ALA A 277 7.49 10.22 -31.46
CA ALA A 277 7.40 11.66 -31.28
C ALA A 277 6.02 12.12 -30.76
N LYS A 278 4.93 11.51 -31.25
CA LYS A 278 3.58 11.75 -30.75
C LYS A 278 3.45 11.32 -29.28
N ALA A 279 3.92 10.11 -28.95
CA ALA A 279 3.86 9.60 -27.59
C ALA A 279 4.67 10.46 -26.59
N TYR A 280 5.83 10.99 -27.01
CA TYR A 280 6.62 11.91 -26.16
C TYR A 280 5.87 13.22 -25.91
N ASN A 281 5.23 13.80 -26.94
CA ASN A 281 4.42 15.01 -26.78
C ASN A 281 3.24 14.77 -25.84
N VAL A 282 2.51 13.67 -26.05
CA VAL A 282 1.37 13.31 -25.19
C VAL A 282 1.82 13.04 -23.74
N ALA A 283 2.94 12.35 -23.55
CA ALA A 283 3.49 12.10 -22.21
C ALA A 283 3.87 13.42 -21.49
N ALA A 284 4.45 14.38 -22.21
CA ALA A 284 4.74 15.71 -21.67
C ALA A 284 3.44 16.47 -21.30
N THR A 285 2.38 16.31 -22.13
CA THR A 285 1.06 16.92 -21.86
C THR A 285 0.43 16.33 -20.60
N GLN A 286 0.48 15.01 -20.44
CA GLN A 286 -0.02 14.32 -19.24
C GLN A 286 0.74 14.73 -17.97
N GLN A 287 2.05 14.93 -18.06
CA GLN A 287 2.84 15.45 -16.95
C GLN A 287 2.35 16.85 -16.53
N LYS A 288 2.10 17.74 -17.49
CA LYS A 288 1.56 19.08 -17.21
C LYS A 288 0.20 19.02 -16.56
N LEU A 289 -0.70 18.14 -17.00
CA LEU A 289 -2.01 17.96 -16.38
C LEU A 289 -1.89 17.55 -14.92
N VAL A 290 -1.05 16.55 -14.64
CA VAL A 290 -0.82 16.06 -13.27
C VAL A 290 -0.24 17.16 -12.37
N GLU A 291 0.71 17.94 -12.89
CA GLU A 291 1.35 19.04 -12.15
C GLU A 291 0.37 20.20 -11.89
N GLU A 292 -0.41 20.60 -12.90
CA GLU A 292 -1.37 21.71 -12.79
C GLU A 292 -2.52 21.39 -11.83
N ARG A 293 -3.03 20.15 -11.88
CA ARG A 293 -4.16 19.71 -11.05
C ARG A 293 -3.71 19.09 -9.71
N GLY A 294 -2.40 18.90 -9.50
CA GLY A 294 -1.88 18.30 -8.27
C GLY A 294 -2.36 16.85 -8.05
N LEU A 295 -2.40 16.05 -9.13
CA LEU A 295 -2.94 14.69 -9.07
C LEU A 295 -1.95 13.71 -8.46
N ASP A 296 -2.45 12.80 -7.65
CA ASP A 296 -1.73 11.66 -7.07
C ASP A 296 -2.00 10.35 -7.82
N ALA A 297 -3.08 10.27 -8.57
CA ALA A 297 -3.45 9.16 -9.42
C ALA A 297 -4.38 9.60 -10.55
N LEU A 298 -4.55 8.75 -11.56
CA LEU A 298 -5.41 9.02 -12.72
C LEU A 298 -6.10 7.73 -13.16
N ALA A 299 -7.43 7.79 -13.35
CA ALA A 299 -8.18 6.80 -14.10
C ALA A 299 -8.67 7.47 -15.41
N TYR A 300 -8.50 6.80 -16.54
CA TYR A 300 -8.75 7.43 -17.84
C TYR A 300 -9.45 6.48 -18.81
N TYR A 301 -10.37 7.02 -19.56
CA TYR A 301 -10.94 6.37 -20.73
C TYR A 301 -11.69 7.38 -21.60
N TYR A 302 -11.53 7.25 -22.90
CA TYR A 302 -12.34 7.96 -23.88
C TYR A 302 -12.70 7.04 -25.03
N HIS A 303 -13.97 7.03 -25.40
CA HIS A 303 -14.46 6.30 -26.57
C HIS A 303 -15.28 7.26 -27.44
N GLY A 304 -14.68 7.67 -28.53
CA GLY A 304 -15.30 8.57 -29.51
C GLY A 304 -15.60 7.88 -30.83
N ALA A 305 -16.17 8.64 -31.76
CA ALA A 305 -16.31 8.20 -33.15
C ALA A 305 -14.94 7.97 -33.78
N PRO A 306 -14.78 7.00 -34.69
CA PRO A 306 -13.53 6.75 -35.40
C PRO A 306 -12.94 8.01 -35.99
N GLY A 307 -11.65 8.27 -35.75
CA GLY A 307 -10.95 9.47 -36.23
C GLY A 307 -11.17 10.72 -35.35
N ASN A 308 -11.88 10.62 -34.25
CA ASN A 308 -12.00 11.72 -33.30
C ASN A 308 -10.63 12.07 -32.69
N ALA A 309 -10.37 13.37 -32.52
CA ALA A 309 -9.08 13.87 -32.03
C ALA A 309 -8.74 13.35 -30.61
N TYR A 310 -9.73 13.23 -29.73
CA TYR A 310 -9.52 12.72 -28.37
C TYR A 310 -9.25 11.21 -28.34
N GLU A 311 -9.85 10.44 -29.23
CA GLU A 311 -9.53 9.01 -29.40
C GLU A 311 -8.09 8.83 -29.86
N GLN A 312 -7.66 9.67 -30.86
CA GLN A 312 -6.27 9.65 -31.31
C GLN A 312 -5.29 10.07 -30.20
N LEU A 313 -5.64 11.08 -29.42
CA LEU A 313 -4.85 11.53 -28.26
C LEU A 313 -4.68 10.40 -27.24
N GLN A 314 -5.78 9.72 -26.87
CA GLN A 314 -5.74 8.63 -25.88
C GLN A 314 -4.93 7.42 -26.36
N SER A 315 -4.88 7.13 -27.65
CA SER A 315 -4.10 5.99 -28.17
C SER A 315 -2.59 6.11 -27.91
N ASP A 316 -2.09 7.30 -27.56
CA ASP A 316 -0.70 7.58 -27.22
C ASP A 316 -0.45 7.72 -25.69
N PHE A 317 -1.41 7.34 -24.83
CA PHE A 317 -1.34 7.55 -23.38
C PHE A 317 -0.38 6.59 -22.64
N ILE A 318 -0.18 5.37 -23.13
CA ILE A 318 0.45 4.28 -22.40
C ILE A 318 1.87 4.62 -21.93
N LEU A 319 2.68 5.26 -22.77
CA LEU A 319 4.03 5.67 -22.40
C LEU A 319 4.01 6.65 -21.22
N GLY A 320 3.26 7.74 -21.35
CA GLY A 320 3.23 8.78 -20.33
C GLY A 320 2.65 8.28 -19.02
N HIS A 321 1.58 7.47 -19.08
CA HIS A 321 0.99 6.86 -17.89
C HIS A 321 1.92 5.85 -17.23
N SER A 322 2.74 5.12 -18.00
CA SER A 322 3.76 4.22 -17.40
C SER A 322 4.87 5.02 -16.70
N LEU A 323 5.31 6.13 -17.31
CA LEU A 323 6.27 7.04 -16.68
C LEU A 323 5.72 7.71 -15.41
N LEU A 324 4.46 8.14 -15.44
CA LEU A 324 3.76 8.71 -14.28
C LEU A 324 3.63 7.67 -13.16
N THR A 325 3.21 6.43 -13.50
CA THR A 325 3.07 5.33 -12.53
C THR A 325 4.39 5.01 -11.84
N ALA A 326 5.50 4.96 -12.58
CA ALA A 326 6.83 4.78 -12.00
C ALA A 326 7.26 5.93 -11.07
N ASN A 327 6.68 7.11 -11.25
CA ASN A 327 6.93 8.27 -10.40
C ASN A 327 5.93 8.43 -9.23
N GLY A 328 5.06 7.45 -9.03
CA GLY A 328 4.11 7.41 -7.92
C GLY A 328 2.74 8.03 -8.24
N ILE A 329 2.46 8.36 -9.50
CA ILE A 329 1.14 8.77 -9.97
C ILE A 329 0.47 7.56 -10.60
N SER A 330 -0.29 6.80 -9.83
CA SER A 330 -0.92 5.56 -10.29
C SER A 330 -1.93 5.81 -11.40
N CYS A 331 -1.69 5.25 -12.60
CA CYS A 331 -2.56 5.44 -13.75
C CYS A 331 -3.26 4.12 -14.12
N ALA A 332 -4.59 4.09 -14.02
CA ALA A 332 -5.42 2.93 -14.39
C ALA A 332 -6.16 3.19 -15.70
N GLY A 333 -6.16 2.21 -16.59
CA GLY A 333 -6.91 2.24 -17.84
C GLY A 333 -8.42 2.14 -17.61
N GLU A 334 -9.19 2.32 -18.70
CA GLU A 334 -10.63 2.04 -18.80
C GLU A 334 -11.54 2.79 -17.81
N GLY A 335 -11.00 3.85 -17.19
CA GLY A 335 -11.71 4.63 -16.17
C GLY A 335 -11.91 3.88 -14.85
N ASP A 336 -11.03 2.90 -14.56
CA ASP A 336 -11.11 2.09 -13.34
C ASP A 336 -10.49 2.78 -12.12
N LEU A 337 -11.29 3.59 -11.44
CA LEU A 337 -10.90 4.25 -10.19
C LEU A 337 -10.57 3.26 -9.06
N LYS A 338 -11.23 2.11 -8.99
CA LYS A 338 -10.98 1.13 -7.93
C LYS A 338 -9.59 0.53 -8.06
N THR A 339 -9.20 0.15 -9.27
CA THR A 339 -7.84 -0.34 -9.52
C THR A 339 -6.79 0.77 -9.38
N ALA A 340 -7.10 2.03 -9.75
CA ALA A 340 -6.22 3.16 -9.46
C ALA A 340 -5.94 3.30 -7.94
N VAL A 341 -6.96 3.12 -7.10
CA VAL A 341 -6.80 3.09 -5.62
C VAL A 341 -5.91 1.91 -5.20
N ALA A 342 -6.13 0.71 -5.73
CA ALA A 342 -5.32 -0.46 -5.41
C ALA A 342 -3.84 -0.27 -5.81
N MET A 343 -3.58 0.31 -7.00
CA MET A 343 -2.24 0.65 -7.45
C MET A 343 -1.57 1.67 -6.52
N LYS A 344 -2.30 2.72 -6.12
CA LYS A 344 -1.79 3.75 -5.18
C LYS A 344 -1.46 3.17 -3.81
N VAL A 345 -2.27 2.23 -3.31
CA VAL A 345 -2.01 1.48 -2.08
C VAL A 345 -0.65 0.78 -2.16
N CYS A 346 -0.40 0.05 -3.24
CA CYS A 346 0.85 -0.68 -3.46
C CYS A 346 2.05 0.27 -3.57
N ASP A 347 1.93 1.33 -4.37
CA ASP A 347 3.03 2.28 -4.58
C ASP A 347 3.38 3.06 -3.30
N THR A 348 2.40 3.37 -2.44
CA THR A 348 2.62 4.09 -1.17
C THR A 348 3.62 3.38 -0.24
N ILE A 349 3.71 2.07 -0.31
CA ILE A 349 4.66 1.27 0.47
C ILE A 349 5.87 0.80 -0.35
N GLY A 350 5.99 1.26 -1.60
CA GLY A 350 7.14 1.02 -2.46
C GLY A 350 7.22 -0.38 -3.06
N VAL A 351 6.09 -1.07 -3.21
CA VAL A 351 6.01 -2.42 -3.78
C VAL A 351 5.50 -2.44 -5.23
N GLY A 352 5.40 -1.29 -5.85
CA GLY A 352 4.91 -1.13 -7.21
C GLY A 352 3.40 -0.96 -7.27
N GLY A 353 2.71 -1.82 -7.98
CA GLY A 353 1.27 -1.75 -8.26
C GLY A 353 1.03 -1.53 -9.75
N SER A 354 1.32 -2.54 -10.58
CA SER A 354 1.06 -2.50 -12.02
C SER A 354 -0.38 -2.88 -12.32
N PHE A 355 -0.98 -2.14 -13.22
CA PHE A 355 -2.31 -2.42 -13.75
C PHE A 355 -2.29 -3.73 -14.54
N CYS A 356 -3.18 -4.69 -14.22
CA CYS A 356 -3.28 -5.95 -14.93
C CYS A 356 -4.63 -6.65 -14.73
N GLU A 357 -4.86 -7.63 -15.59
CA GLU A 357 -6.02 -8.53 -15.56
C GLU A 357 -5.59 -9.98 -15.85
N ILE A 358 -6.51 -10.93 -15.67
CA ILE A 358 -6.34 -12.32 -16.10
C ILE A 358 -6.45 -12.38 -17.63
N VAL A 359 -5.42 -12.91 -18.29
CA VAL A 359 -5.40 -13.02 -19.76
C VAL A 359 -5.70 -14.44 -20.23
N VAL A 360 -4.90 -15.41 -19.77
CA VAL A 360 -5.02 -16.83 -20.20
C VAL A 360 -4.44 -17.76 -19.13
N THR A 361 -4.91 -19.00 -19.13
CA THR A 361 -4.40 -20.05 -18.23
C THR A 361 -3.53 -21.03 -19.00
N ASP A 362 -2.34 -21.33 -18.49
CA ASP A 362 -1.52 -22.45 -18.91
C ASP A 362 -1.69 -23.61 -17.92
N TYR A 363 -2.60 -24.51 -18.26
CA TYR A 363 -2.86 -25.69 -17.42
C TYR A 363 -1.72 -26.71 -17.43
N LYS A 364 -0.84 -26.66 -18.44
CA LYS A 364 0.30 -27.57 -18.51
C LYS A 364 1.38 -27.17 -17.54
N GLU A 365 1.66 -25.86 -17.44
CA GLU A 365 2.64 -25.32 -16.50
C GLU A 365 2.00 -24.99 -15.13
N GLY A 366 0.66 -24.99 -15.05
CA GLY A 366 -0.07 -24.65 -13.84
C GLY A 366 0.06 -23.17 -13.48
N THR A 367 0.11 -22.29 -14.49
CA THR A 367 0.24 -20.83 -14.32
C THR A 367 -0.96 -20.10 -14.93
N ILE A 368 -1.20 -18.90 -14.41
CA ILE A 368 -2.16 -17.95 -14.97
C ILE A 368 -1.37 -16.74 -15.46
N LEU A 369 -1.59 -16.36 -16.71
CA LEU A 369 -0.97 -15.19 -17.29
C LEU A 369 -1.78 -13.95 -16.93
N PHE A 370 -1.14 -12.99 -16.28
CA PHE A 370 -1.65 -11.66 -16.00
C PHE A 370 -0.97 -10.63 -16.87
N GLY A 371 -1.71 -9.66 -17.37
CA GLY A 371 -1.17 -8.58 -18.21
C GLY A 371 -2.24 -7.61 -18.63
N HIS A 372 -1.85 -6.63 -19.42
CA HIS A 372 -2.75 -5.65 -20.05
C HIS A 372 -2.02 -4.91 -21.17
N ASP A 373 -2.74 -4.26 -22.08
CA ASP A 373 -2.21 -3.28 -23.04
C ASP A 373 -2.15 -1.85 -22.45
N GLY A 374 -2.43 -1.71 -21.14
CA GLY A 374 -2.44 -0.46 -20.39
C GLY A 374 -1.08 -0.06 -19.79
N PRO A 375 -1.10 0.90 -18.86
CA PRO A 375 0.13 1.40 -18.22
C PRO A 375 0.79 0.33 -17.34
N PHE A 376 2.12 0.38 -17.28
CA PHE A 376 2.93 -0.54 -16.52
C PHE A 376 3.79 0.17 -15.48
N HIS A 377 3.97 -0.44 -14.32
CA HIS A 377 4.87 0.09 -13.27
C HIS A 377 6.32 -0.33 -13.55
N ILE A 378 7.11 0.54 -14.15
CA ILE A 378 8.45 0.24 -14.69
C ILE A 378 9.43 -0.27 -13.61
N ASP A 379 9.37 0.26 -12.37
CA ASP A 379 10.30 -0.11 -11.29
C ASP A 379 10.21 -1.59 -10.87
N ILE A 380 9.09 -2.26 -11.18
CA ILE A 380 8.91 -3.68 -10.87
C ILE A 380 9.15 -4.60 -12.07
N ALA A 381 9.59 -4.04 -13.20
CA ALA A 381 9.88 -4.80 -14.40
C ALA A 381 11.06 -5.77 -14.21
N GLU A 382 10.97 -6.93 -14.83
CA GLU A 382 12.12 -7.81 -15.05
C GLU A 382 12.94 -7.28 -16.23
N GLY A 383 14.10 -6.75 -15.92
CA GLY A 383 14.93 -6.08 -16.93
C GLY A 383 14.34 -4.75 -17.41
N LYS A 384 14.73 -4.33 -18.60
CA LYS A 384 14.31 -3.09 -19.21
C LYS A 384 13.10 -3.34 -20.11
N PRO A 385 11.91 -2.75 -19.85
CA PRO A 385 10.73 -2.89 -20.69
C PRO A 385 11.00 -2.48 -22.13
N ALA A 386 10.20 -2.98 -23.09
CA ALA A 386 10.30 -2.59 -24.49
C ALA A 386 9.04 -1.84 -24.94
N LEU A 387 9.23 -0.83 -25.79
CA LEU A 387 8.15 -0.13 -26.48
C LEU A 387 7.88 -0.80 -27.82
N ARG A 388 6.62 -1.09 -28.09
CA ARG A 388 6.11 -1.64 -29.36
C ARG A 388 4.95 -0.82 -29.86
N GLY A 389 4.76 -0.73 -31.19
CA GLY A 389 3.55 -0.15 -31.76
C GLY A 389 2.33 -0.94 -31.30
N MET A 390 1.28 -0.24 -30.94
CA MET A 390 0.04 -0.84 -30.45
C MET A 390 -0.71 -1.56 -31.59
N GLY A 391 -1.00 -2.84 -31.44
CA GLY A 391 -1.68 -3.64 -32.45
C GLY A 391 -3.21 -3.49 -32.41
N VAL A 392 -3.77 -3.59 -31.22
CA VAL A 392 -5.22 -3.46 -30.98
C VAL A 392 -5.43 -2.51 -29.82
N TYR A 393 -6.49 -1.73 -29.90
CA TYR A 393 -6.90 -0.80 -28.87
C TYR A 393 -8.42 -0.81 -28.73
N HIS A 394 -8.94 -1.38 -27.64
CA HIS A 394 -10.38 -1.53 -27.36
C HIS A 394 -11.18 -2.06 -28.56
N GLY A 395 -10.69 -3.16 -29.17
CA GLY A 395 -11.32 -3.82 -30.32
C GLY A 395 -11.11 -3.10 -31.67
N LYS A 396 -10.33 -2.01 -31.71
CA LYS A 396 -9.95 -1.28 -32.93
C LYS A 396 -8.46 -1.48 -33.22
N GLN A 397 -8.01 -1.15 -34.42
CA GLN A 397 -6.58 -1.09 -34.75
C GLN A 397 -5.93 0.03 -33.92
N GLY A 398 -4.89 -0.29 -33.17
CA GLY A 398 -4.11 0.68 -32.39
C GLY A 398 -3.24 1.55 -33.31
N SER A 399 -2.99 2.78 -32.89
CA SER A 399 -2.12 3.71 -33.62
C SER A 399 -0.92 4.21 -32.81
N GLY A 400 -0.98 4.12 -31.48
CA GLY A 400 0.04 4.57 -30.55
C GLY A 400 1.11 3.51 -30.25
N ILE A 401 1.73 3.65 -29.10
CA ILE A 401 2.70 2.70 -28.58
C ILE A 401 2.23 2.09 -27.26
N SER A 402 2.66 0.85 -27.01
CA SER A 402 2.40 0.11 -25.80
C SER A 402 3.70 -0.44 -25.19
N VAL A 403 3.59 -1.02 -23.99
CA VAL A 403 4.72 -1.53 -23.23
C VAL A 403 4.69 -3.06 -23.23
N GLU A 404 5.79 -3.68 -23.66
CA GLU A 404 6.06 -5.09 -23.44
C GLU A 404 6.93 -5.24 -22.19
N ALA A 405 6.41 -5.90 -21.18
CA ALA A 405 7.11 -6.10 -19.92
C ALA A 405 6.57 -7.32 -19.16
N LYS A 406 7.39 -7.79 -18.24
CA LYS A 406 7.03 -8.79 -17.22
C LYS A 406 7.46 -8.26 -15.85
N VAL A 407 6.70 -8.56 -14.82
CA VAL A 407 7.10 -8.27 -13.43
C VAL A 407 8.26 -9.20 -13.03
N LYS A 408 9.18 -8.70 -12.20
CA LYS A 408 10.31 -9.45 -11.64
C LYS A 408 9.88 -10.81 -11.13
N THR A 409 10.68 -11.84 -11.45
CA THR A 409 10.49 -13.20 -10.94
C THR A 409 10.60 -13.21 -9.42
N GLY A 410 9.68 -13.91 -8.74
CA GLY A 410 9.62 -14.05 -7.29
C GLY A 410 8.27 -13.73 -6.69
N PRO A 411 8.22 -13.51 -5.36
CA PRO A 411 6.96 -13.27 -4.65
C PRO A 411 6.22 -12.05 -5.17
N ILE A 412 4.90 -12.17 -5.33
CA ILE A 412 4.01 -11.08 -5.71
C ILE A 412 2.73 -11.11 -4.88
N THR A 413 2.03 -10.00 -4.87
CA THR A 413 0.67 -9.87 -4.34
C THR A 413 -0.22 -9.23 -5.38
N LEU A 414 -1.38 -9.84 -5.63
CA LEU A 414 -2.47 -9.26 -6.42
C LEU A 414 -3.46 -8.60 -5.47
N LEU A 415 -3.80 -7.35 -5.73
CA LEU A 415 -4.72 -6.56 -4.91
C LEU A 415 -5.88 -6.08 -5.77
N TYR A 416 -7.07 -6.63 -5.53
CA TYR A 416 -8.32 -6.19 -6.14
C TYR A 416 -9.08 -5.29 -5.18
N LEU A 417 -9.81 -4.31 -5.70
CA LEU A 417 -10.77 -3.53 -4.95
C LEU A 417 -12.14 -3.64 -5.64
N THR A 418 -13.09 -4.27 -4.97
CA THR A 418 -14.46 -4.44 -5.45
C THR A 418 -15.45 -3.78 -4.51
N GLN A 419 -16.73 -3.86 -4.84
CA GLN A 419 -17.82 -3.29 -4.07
C GLN A 419 -18.85 -4.37 -3.76
N THR A 420 -19.31 -4.42 -2.49
CA THR A 420 -20.39 -5.33 -2.08
C THR A 420 -21.76 -4.80 -2.50
N VAL A 421 -22.78 -5.63 -2.40
CA VAL A 421 -24.18 -5.23 -2.68
C VAL A 421 -24.70 -4.14 -1.75
N GLU A 422 -24.13 -4.01 -0.56
CA GLU A 422 -24.42 -2.94 0.39
C GLU A 422 -23.66 -1.63 0.09
N GLY A 423 -22.87 -1.58 -0.99
CA GLY A 423 -22.07 -0.41 -1.35
C GLY A 423 -20.78 -0.25 -0.54
N ARG A 424 -20.31 -1.30 0.15
CA ARG A 424 -19.06 -1.26 0.91
C ARG A 424 -17.88 -1.70 0.05
N LEU A 425 -16.74 -1.09 0.27
CA LEU A 425 -15.50 -1.53 -0.38
C LEU A 425 -14.99 -2.84 0.23
N LYS A 426 -14.51 -3.72 -0.64
CA LYS A 426 -13.95 -5.01 -0.28
C LYS A 426 -12.65 -5.24 -1.03
N TRP A 427 -11.61 -5.54 -0.29
CA TRP A 427 -10.30 -5.93 -0.82
C TRP A 427 -10.23 -7.45 -1.01
N ILE A 428 -9.74 -7.89 -2.17
CA ILE A 428 -9.39 -9.30 -2.38
C ILE A 428 -7.89 -9.35 -2.61
N ILE A 429 -7.22 -10.17 -1.83
CA ILE A 429 -5.76 -10.20 -1.73
C ILE A 429 -5.30 -11.63 -2.03
N SER A 430 -4.43 -11.79 -3.03
CA SER A 430 -3.85 -13.08 -3.36
C SER A 430 -2.34 -12.99 -3.39
N GLU A 431 -1.65 -13.89 -2.67
CA GLU A 431 -0.21 -14.03 -2.75
C GLU A 431 0.18 -15.18 -3.70
N ALA A 432 1.19 -14.94 -4.52
CA ALA A 432 1.63 -15.88 -5.55
C ALA A 432 3.10 -15.63 -5.90
N GLU A 433 3.59 -16.38 -6.91
CA GLU A 433 4.93 -16.21 -7.45
C GLU A 433 4.86 -15.82 -8.93
N SER A 434 5.49 -14.73 -9.32
CA SER A 434 5.84 -14.47 -10.71
C SER A 434 6.92 -15.46 -11.14
N THR A 435 6.69 -16.17 -12.23
CA THR A 435 7.61 -17.20 -12.70
C THR A 435 8.52 -16.70 -13.80
N ASP A 436 9.66 -17.38 -13.98
CA ASP A 436 10.50 -17.18 -15.16
C ASP A 436 9.80 -17.79 -16.38
N GLY A 437 9.45 -16.96 -17.35
CA GLY A 437 8.72 -17.38 -18.53
C GLY A 437 8.91 -16.41 -19.69
N ARG A 438 8.67 -16.93 -20.90
CA ARG A 438 8.71 -16.09 -22.11
C ARG A 438 7.45 -15.24 -22.18
N ILE A 439 7.60 -14.02 -22.65
CA ILE A 439 6.47 -13.14 -23.03
C ILE A 439 6.27 -13.18 -24.53
N MET A 440 5.02 -13.01 -24.95
CA MET A 440 4.68 -12.88 -26.36
C MET A 440 5.06 -11.49 -26.88
N THR A 441 5.42 -11.39 -28.16
CA THR A 441 5.81 -10.12 -28.81
C THR A 441 4.59 -9.44 -29.44
N ILE A 442 3.60 -9.07 -28.63
CA ILE A 442 2.28 -8.57 -29.06
C ILE A 442 1.96 -7.17 -28.55
N GLY A 443 2.90 -6.53 -27.84
CA GLY A 443 2.70 -5.17 -27.33
C GLY A 443 1.95 -5.07 -26.00
N ASN A 444 1.85 -6.18 -25.22
CA ASN A 444 1.18 -6.20 -23.92
C ASN A 444 2.15 -6.50 -22.81
N THR A 445 1.81 -6.09 -21.59
CA THR A 445 2.47 -6.61 -20.38
C THR A 445 1.99 -8.04 -20.11
N GLN A 446 2.87 -8.90 -19.60
CA GLN A 446 2.57 -10.32 -19.47
C GLN A 446 3.41 -10.94 -18.35
N THR A 447 2.76 -11.39 -17.30
CA THR A 447 3.43 -12.03 -16.15
C THR A 447 2.81 -13.38 -15.89
N PRO A 448 3.52 -14.50 -16.14
CA PRO A 448 3.07 -15.82 -15.72
C PRO A 448 3.12 -15.93 -14.19
N VAL A 449 2.00 -16.27 -13.58
CA VAL A 449 1.82 -16.30 -12.13
C VAL A 449 1.47 -17.70 -11.68
N LYS A 450 2.17 -18.21 -10.67
CA LYS A 450 1.92 -19.49 -10.04
C LYS A 450 1.38 -19.29 -8.63
N PHE A 451 0.19 -19.84 -8.37
CA PHE A 451 -0.43 -19.85 -7.05
C PHE A 451 -0.11 -21.13 -6.30
N SER A 452 -0.37 -21.15 -5.00
CA SER A 452 -0.33 -22.38 -4.19
C SER A 452 -1.47 -23.35 -4.55
N LEU A 453 -2.59 -22.83 -5.06
CA LEU A 453 -3.73 -23.58 -5.59
C LEU A 453 -3.50 -23.87 -7.08
N HIS A 454 -4.10 -24.96 -7.56
CA HIS A 454 -4.21 -25.20 -9.01
C HIS A 454 -5.07 -24.09 -9.67
N PRO A 455 -4.85 -23.72 -10.95
CA PRO A 455 -5.57 -22.60 -11.57
C PRO A 455 -7.09 -22.61 -11.45
N ASP A 456 -7.73 -23.77 -11.63
CA ASP A 456 -9.19 -23.92 -11.48
C ASP A 456 -9.66 -23.73 -10.03
N GLU A 457 -8.92 -24.25 -9.05
CA GLU A 457 -9.20 -24.04 -7.63
C GLU A 457 -9.04 -22.57 -7.23
N TYR A 458 -8.01 -21.90 -7.78
CA TYR A 458 -7.82 -20.47 -7.59
C TYR A 458 -8.98 -19.66 -8.17
N PHE A 459 -9.42 -19.99 -9.39
CA PHE A 459 -10.57 -19.32 -10.01
C PHE A 459 -11.85 -19.54 -9.22
N ASP A 460 -12.09 -20.74 -8.73
CA ASP A 460 -13.23 -21.04 -7.86
C ASP A 460 -13.22 -20.19 -6.58
N ALA A 461 -12.06 -20.00 -5.98
CA ALA A 461 -11.91 -19.16 -4.80
C ALA A 461 -12.09 -17.68 -5.14
N LEU A 462 -11.44 -17.20 -6.21
CA LEU A 462 -11.45 -15.79 -6.61
C LEU A 462 -12.85 -15.33 -7.06
N PHE A 463 -13.48 -16.08 -7.94
CA PHE A 463 -14.76 -15.66 -8.56
C PHE A 463 -15.93 -15.68 -7.59
N LYS A 464 -15.89 -16.51 -6.54
CA LYS A 464 -16.84 -16.46 -5.42
C LYS A 464 -16.82 -15.14 -4.66
N GLU A 465 -15.70 -14.45 -4.68
CA GLU A 465 -15.53 -13.16 -4.00
C GLU A 465 -15.95 -11.95 -4.85
N ALA A 466 -16.38 -12.17 -6.10
CA ALA A 466 -16.83 -11.17 -7.08
C ALA A 466 -15.82 -10.02 -7.26
N PRO A 467 -14.59 -10.30 -7.72
CA PRO A 467 -13.60 -9.27 -7.98
C PRO A 467 -14.03 -8.33 -9.11
N THR A 468 -13.41 -7.15 -9.22
CA THR A 468 -13.27 -6.47 -10.50
C THR A 468 -12.38 -7.32 -11.41
N HIS A 469 -12.48 -7.16 -12.75
CA HIS A 469 -11.60 -7.95 -13.63
C HIS A 469 -10.15 -7.43 -13.58
N HIS A 470 -9.91 -6.17 -13.28
CA HIS A 470 -8.57 -5.63 -13.05
C HIS A 470 -8.09 -5.77 -11.61
N CYS A 471 -6.78 -5.80 -11.44
CA CYS A 471 -6.10 -5.71 -10.15
C CYS A 471 -4.76 -4.97 -10.26
N ALA A 472 -4.22 -4.60 -9.10
CA ALA A 472 -2.86 -4.11 -8.98
C ALA A 472 -1.91 -5.26 -8.63
N MET A 473 -0.85 -5.46 -9.44
CA MET A 473 0.21 -6.43 -9.15
C MET A 473 1.38 -5.75 -8.46
N ALA A 474 1.72 -6.22 -7.27
CA ALA A 474 2.83 -5.73 -6.45
C ALA A 474 3.89 -6.80 -6.23
N ILE A 475 5.16 -6.42 -6.09
CA ILE A 475 6.23 -7.35 -5.71
C ILE A 475 6.21 -7.64 -4.21
N GLY A 476 6.61 -8.85 -3.82
CA GLY A 476 6.62 -9.31 -2.43
C GLY A 476 5.28 -9.85 -1.93
N HIS A 477 5.31 -10.56 -0.80
CA HIS A 477 4.13 -11.02 -0.08
C HIS A 477 3.67 -9.94 0.90
N ASN A 478 2.55 -9.26 0.61
CA ASN A 478 2.07 -8.07 1.32
C ASN A 478 0.67 -8.25 1.95
N ALA A 479 0.09 -9.46 1.93
CA ALA A 479 -1.26 -9.71 2.44
C ALA A 479 -1.45 -9.26 3.88
N SER A 480 -0.44 -9.42 4.72
CA SER A 480 -0.47 -8.97 6.11
C SER A 480 -0.63 -7.46 6.25
N VAL A 481 0.07 -6.66 5.42
CA VAL A 481 -0.03 -5.19 5.40
C VAL A 481 -1.42 -4.76 4.90
N PHE A 482 -1.88 -5.33 3.78
CA PHE A 482 -3.17 -4.97 3.18
C PHE A 482 -4.36 -5.37 4.06
N THR A 483 -4.27 -6.49 4.77
CA THR A 483 -5.26 -6.89 5.79
C THR A 483 -5.33 -5.86 6.94
N LYS A 484 -4.18 -5.40 7.43
CA LYS A 484 -4.12 -4.37 8.47
C LYS A 484 -4.66 -3.02 7.97
N MET A 485 -4.35 -2.66 6.74
CA MET A 485 -4.90 -1.48 6.07
C MET A 485 -6.44 -1.56 6.00
N ALA A 486 -6.99 -2.68 5.52
CA ALA A 486 -8.44 -2.87 5.46
C ALA A 486 -9.10 -2.72 6.84
N LYS A 487 -8.52 -3.30 7.89
CA LYS A 487 -8.97 -3.11 9.27
C LYS A 487 -8.94 -1.65 9.73
N LEU A 488 -7.87 -0.90 9.38
CA LEU A 488 -7.76 0.53 9.71
C LEU A 488 -8.77 1.39 8.97
N MET A 489 -9.13 1.01 7.75
CA MET A 489 -10.12 1.72 6.94
C MET A 489 -11.56 1.29 7.25
N GLY A 490 -11.76 0.23 8.03
CA GLY A 490 -13.08 -0.33 8.31
C GLY A 490 -13.76 -0.94 7.07
N THR A 491 -12.96 -1.38 6.10
CA THR A 491 -13.42 -2.03 4.86
C THR A 491 -13.36 -3.54 4.98
N GLU A 492 -14.11 -4.24 4.13
CA GLU A 492 -14.07 -5.69 4.08
C GLU A 492 -12.81 -6.19 3.36
N TYR A 493 -12.42 -7.43 3.64
CA TYR A 493 -11.31 -8.06 2.95
C TYR A 493 -11.43 -9.58 2.92
N LYS A 494 -10.82 -10.18 1.89
CA LYS A 494 -10.62 -11.63 1.76
C LYS A 494 -9.18 -11.90 1.32
N VAL A 495 -8.55 -12.87 1.93
CA VAL A 495 -7.26 -13.43 1.47
C VAL A 495 -7.53 -14.80 0.84
N ILE A 496 -6.96 -15.03 -0.35
CA ILE A 496 -7.05 -16.27 -1.14
C ILE A 496 -5.67 -16.89 -1.24
#